data_0b57b7ea7cb466aca0fb15a840a69cc8
#
_entry.id   0b57b7ea7cb466aca0fb15a840a69cc8
#
_cell.length_a   1.000
_cell.length_b   1.000
_cell.length_c   1.000
_cell.angle_alpha   90.00
_cell.angle_beta   90.00
_cell.angle_gamma   90.00
#
_symmetry.space_group_name_H-M   'P 1'
#
loop_
_entity.id
_entity.type
_entity.pdbx_description
1 polymer ?
#
loop_
_entity_poly.entity_id
_entity_poly.type
_entity_poly.pdbx_seq_one_letter_code
_entity_poly.pdbx_strand_id
1 'polypeptide(L)'
;MPIALSDAAQQQAIASIERYFREHMDEPIGNVAAGGLLKFFMQEIAPLAYNQGVADAQAHLEQRVAEMDIDVHQAAFGFWAARDRGRRA
;
A
#
# COMPACT_ATOMS: atom_id res chain seq x y z
N MET A 1 14.18 1.70 -4.93
CA MET A 1 14.05 2.96 -5.68
C MET A 1 13.64 4.08 -4.73
N PRO A 2 14.21 5.27 -4.87
CA PRO A 2 13.77 6.38 -4.02
C PRO A 2 12.33 6.78 -4.37
N ILE A 3 11.59 7.23 -3.35
CA ILE A 3 10.26 7.77 -3.54
C ILE A 3 10.40 9.14 -4.20
N ALA A 4 9.71 9.34 -5.32
CA ALA A 4 9.75 10.61 -6.02
C ALA A 4 8.35 11.04 -6.40
N LEU A 5 8.05 12.33 -6.20
CA LEU A 5 6.81 12.94 -6.63
C LEU A 5 7.03 13.68 -7.95
N SER A 6 6.03 13.68 -8.82
CA SER A 6 6.04 14.52 -10.01
C SER A 6 6.06 16.00 -9.61
N ASP A 7 6.47 16.87 -10.52
CA ASP A 7 6.47 18.32 -10.27
C ASP A 7 5.07 18.81 -9.89
N ALA A 8 4.04 18.33 -10.58
CA ALA A 8 2.66 18.69 -10.27
C ALA A 8 2.25 18.26 -8.87
N ALA A 9 2.61 17.04 -8.46
CA ALA A 9 2.31 16.54 -7.11
C ALA A 9 3.06 17.33 -6.04
N GLN A 10 4.32 17.70 -6.30
CA GLN A 10 5.10 18.54 -5.39
C GLN A 10 4.44 19.91 -5.20
N GLN A 11 3.98 20.53 -6.29
CA GLN A 11 3.29 21.82 -6.23
C GLN A 11 2.00 21.74 -5.41
N GLN A 12 1.22 20.69 -5.61
CA GLN A 12 -0.01 20.47 -4.84
C GLN A 12 0.29 20.22 -3.35
N ALA A 13 1.33 19.47 -3.06
CA ALA A 13 1.74 19.19 -1.67
C ALA A 13 2.18 20.49 -0.98
N ILE A 14 2.97 21.31 -1.66
CA ILE A 14 3.43 22.59 -1.13
C ILE A 14 2.23 23.51 -0.86
N ALA A 15 1.29 23.61 -1.80
CA ALA A 15 0.08 24.41 -1.63
C ALA A 15 -0.74 23.94 -0.44
N SER A 16 -0.83 22.64 -0.26
CA SER A 16 -1.55 22.06 0.88
C SER A 16 -0.88 22.37 2.22
N ILE A 17 0.45 22.31 2.27
CA ILE A 17 1.22 22.69 3.46
C ILE A 17 0.99 24.16 3.79
N GLU A 18 1.04 25.04 2.78
CA GLU A 18 0.79 26.47 2.96
C GLU A 18 -0.62 26.71 3.53
N ARG A 19 -1.61 25.99 3.00
CA ARG A 19 -3.00 26.08 3.50
C ARG A 19 -3.10 25.62 4.94
N TYR A 20 -2.45 24.56 5.32
CA TYR A 20 -2.44 24.06 6.69
C TYR A 20 -1.92 25.13 7.66
N PHE A 21 -0.84 25.78 7.28
CA PHE A 21 -0.26 26.84 8.11
C PHE A 21 -1.21 28.04 8.22
N ARG A 22 -1.87 28.42 7.12
CA ARG A 22 -2.85 29.53 7.19
C ARG A 22 -4.03 29.23 8.12
N GLU A 23 -4.46 27.98 8.13
CA GLU A 23 -5.66 27.61 8.89
C GLU A 23 -5.37 27.23 10.35
N HIS A 24 -4.17 26.74 10.66
CA HIS A 24 -3.89 26.16 11.96
C HIS A 24 -2.72 26.80 12.72
N MET A 25 -1.87 27.56 12.06
CA MET A 25 -0.70 28.18 12.68
C MET A 25 -0.85 29.69 12.77
N ASP A 26 -0.15 30.30 13.72
CA ASP A 26 -0.20 31.74 13.92
C ASP A 26 0.44 32.54 12.79
N GLU A 27 1.48 31.96 12.16
CA GLU A 27 2.18 32.61 11.06
C GLU A 27 2.10 31.76 9.80
N PRO A 28 2.00 32.43 8.61
CA PRO A 28 2.03 31.69 7.36
C PRO A 28 3.42 31.14 7.10
N ILE A 29 3.49 30.08 6.28
CA ILE A 29 4.74 29.53 5.78
C ILE A 29 4.93 30.02 4.34
N GLY A 30 6.16 30.41 3.98
CA GLY A 30 6.46 30.80 2.62
C GLY A 30 6.66 29.58 1.71
N ASN A 31 6.60 29.80 0.41
CA ASN A 31 6.71 28.74 -0.60
C ASN A 31 8.03 27.98 -0.48
N VAL A 32 9.16 28.68 -0.29
CA VAL A 32 10.47 28.06 -0.16
C VAL A 32 10.55 27.20 1.09
N ALA A 33 10.06 27.71 2.21
CA ALA A 33 10.05 26.97 3.47
C ALA A 33 9.13 25.75 3.39
N ALA A 34 7.97 25.88 2.76
CA ALA A 34 7.05 24.77 2.54
C ALA A 34 7.69 23.68 1.67
N GLY A 35 8.43 24.08 0.63
CA GLY A 35 9.19 23.16 -0.21
C GLY A 35 10.27 22.41 0.57
N GLY A 36 10.96 23.11 1.46
CA GLY A 36 11.96 22.52 2.34
C GLY A 36 11.35 21.51 3.31
N LEU A 37 10.18 21.84 3.86
CA LEU A 37 9.45 20.94 4.75
C LEU A 37 8.99 19.68 4.01
N LEU A 38 8.51 19.83 2.78
CA LEU A 38 8.14 18.69 1.94
C LEU A 38 9.35 17.79 1.69
N LYS A 39 10.49 18.37 1.35
CA LYS A 39 11.72 17.59 1.12
C LYS A 39 12.13 16.82 2.37
N PHE A 40 12.09 17.47 3.53
CA PHE A 40 12.35 16.81 4.81
C PHE A 40 11.42 15.63 5.01
N PHE A 41 10.12 15.85 4.83
CA PHE A 41 9.10 14.82 4.99
C PHE A 41 9.36 13.62 4.07
N MET A 42 9.67 13.90 2.80
CA MET A 42 9.90 12.85 1.82
C MET A 42 11.13 12.00 2.13
N GLN A 43 12.13 12.58 2.77
CA GLN A 43 13.35 11.85 3.12
C GLN A 43 13.24 11.13 4.46
N GLU A 44 12.55 11.73 5.44
CA GLU A 44 12.55 11.22 6.82
C GLU A 44 11.31 10.40 7.15
N ILE A 45 10.14 10.80 6.67
CA ILE A 45 8.88 10.26 7.14
C ILE A 45 8.16 9.43 6.08
N ALA A 46 8.12 9.90 4.85
CA ALA A 46 7.41 9.21 3.78
C ALA A 46 7.87 7.76 3.57
N PRO A 47 9.15 7.41 3.73
CA PRO A 47 9.57 6.00 3.61
C PRO A 47 8.91 5.08 4.63
N LEU A 48 8.53 5.57 5.81
CA LEU A 48 7.81 4.76 6.80
C LEU A 48 6.44 4.34 6.26
N ALA A 49 5.68 5.31 5.74
CA ALA A 49 4.36 5.02 5.18
C ALA A 49 4.48 4.16 3.92
N TYR A 50 5.45 4.44 3.07
CA TYR A 50 5.68 3.68 1.85
C TYR A 50 6.01 2.22 2.17
N ASN A 51 6.93 1.99 3.10
CA ASN A 51 7.33 0.64 3.50
C ASN A 51 6.16 -0.13 4.14
N GLN A 52 5.33 0.56 4.91
CA GLN A 52 4.13 -0.05 5.48
C GLN A 52 3.17 -0.45 4.36
N GLY A 53 2.97 0.40 3.36
CA GLY A 53 2.13 0.08 2.21
C GLY A 53 2.64 -1.12 1.43
N VAL A 54 3.95 -1.22 1.24
CA VAL A 54 4.58 -2.38 0.58
C VAL A 54 4.34 -3.65 1.40
N ALA A 55 4.52 -3.59 2.71
CA ALA A 55 4.28 -4.73 3.59
C ALA A 55 2.81 -5.17 3.55
N ASP A 56 1.89 -4.23 3.54
CA ASP A 56 0.46 -4.51 3.44
C ASP A 56 0.11 -5.17 2.10
N ALA A 57 0.70 -4.68 1.01
CA ALA A 57 0.50 -5.26 -0.32
C ALA A 57 1.05 -6.68 -0.39
N GLN A 58 2.24 -6.93 0.19
CA GLN A 58 2.82 -8.27 0.24
C GLN A 58 1.93 -9.24 1.01
N ALA A 59 1.40 -8.82 2.18
CA ALA A 59 0.50 -9.64 2.98
C ALA A 59 -0.77 -9.98 2.20
N HIS A 60 -1.31 -9.02 1.46
CA HIS A 60 -2.49 -9.23 0.62
C HIS A 60 -2.22 -10.23 -0.49
N LEU A 61 -1.07 -10.12 -1.16
CA LEU A 61 -0.66 -11.06 -2.20
C LEU A 61 -0.44 -12.46 -1.65
N GLU A 62 0.22 -12.58 -0.50
CA GLU A 62 0.44 -13.87 0.14
C GLU A 62 -0.88 -14.57 0.47
N GLN A 63 -1.86 -13.80 0.95
CA GLN A 63 -3.19 -14.33 1.21
C GLN A 63 -3.87 -14.80 -0.06
N ARG A 64 -3.78 -14.03 -1.15
CA ARG A 64 -4.33 -14.41 -2.45
C ARG A 64 -3.67 -15.67 -3.01
N VAL A 65 -2.36 -15.77 -2.88
CA VAL A 65 -1.62 -16.97 -3.32
C VAL A 65 -2.08 -18.19 -2.51
N ALA A 66 -2.25 -18.05 -1.20
CA ALA A 66 -2.74 -19.14 -0.36
C ALA A 66 -4.17 -19.56 -0.74
N GLU A 67 -5.03 -18.61 -1.08
CA GLU A 67 -6.41 -18.87 -1.52
C GLU A 67 -6.47 -19.60 -2.85
N MET A 68 -5.45 -19.49 -3.69
CA MET A 68 -5.40 -20.20 -4.97
C MET A 68 -5.47 -21.71 -4.79
N ASP A 69 -4.90 -22.24 -3.73
CA ASP A 69 -4.98 -23.66 -3.44
C ASP A 69 -6.44 -24.10 -3.27
N ILE A 70 -7.26 -23.26 -2.62
CA ILE A 70 -8.69 -23.53 -2.45
C ILE A 70 -9.42 -23.54 -3.79
N ASP A 71 -9.09 -22.55 -4.65
CA ASP A 71 -9.81 -22.35 -5.91
C ASP A 71 -9.42 -23.33 -7.01
N VAL A 72 -8.13 -23.67 -7.08
CA VAL A 72 -7.58 -24.43 -8.21
C VAL A 72 -7.06 -25.81 -7.83
N HIS A 73 -7.13 -26.17 -6.56
CA HIS A 73 -6.67 -27.47 -6.11
C HIS A 73 -7.54 -28.59 -6.71
N GLN A 74 -6.90 -29.63 -7.15
CA GLN A 74 -7.60 -30.84 -7.64
C GLN A 74 -7.22 -32.02 -6.74
N ALA A 75 -8.23 -32.68 -6.23
CA ALA A 75 -8.00 -33.85 -5.39
C ALA A 75 -7.41 -34.99 -6.22
N ALA A 76 -6.24 -35.50 -5.79
CA ALA A 76 -5.66 -36.70 -6.36
C ALA A 76 -6.35 -37.93 -5.82
N PHE A 77 -6.30 -39.02 -6.57
CA PHE A 77 -6.84 -40.32 -6.15
C PHE A 77 -8.35 -40.31 -5.89
N GLY A 78 -9.07 -39.40 -6.56
CA GLY A 78 -10.52 -39.28 -6.37
C GLY A 78 -11.34 -40.44 -6.93
N PHE A 79 -10.79 -41.21 -7.86
CA PHE A 79 -11.51 -42.30 -8.50
C PHE A 79 -11.99 -43.35 -7.48
N TRP A 80 -11.07 -43.85 -6.68
CA TRP A 80 -11.39 -44.89 -5.71
C TRP A 80 -12.29 -44.39 -4.57
N ALA A 81 -12.03 -43.18 -4.10
CA ALA A 81 -12.84 -42.55 -3.08
C ALA A 81 -14.31 -42.39 -3.53
N ALA A 82 -14.55 -41.97 -4.73
CA ALA A 82 -15.90 -41.84 -5.29
C ALA A 82 -16.60 -43.19 -5.42
N ARG A 83 -15.88 -44.22 -5.90
CA ARG A 83 -16.38 -45.57 -6.03
C ARG A 83 -16.78 -46.14 -4.70
N ASP A 84 -15.93 -45.99 -3.67
CA ASP A 84 -16.16 -46.54 -2.35
C ASP A 84 -17.35 -45.87 -1.67
N ARG A 85 -17.55 -44.57 -1.89
CA ARG A 85 -18.76 -43.87 -1.41
C ARG A 85 -20.03 -44.40 -2.08
N GLY A 86 -19.98 -44.70 -3.36
CA GLY A 86 -21.10 -45.27 -4.08
C GLY A 86 -21.52 -46.65 -3.53
N ARG A 87 -20.56 -47.44 -3.06
CA ARG A 87 -20.86 -48.77 -2.47
C ARG A 87 -21.53 -48.70 -1.12
N ARG A 88 -21.42 -47.58 -0.41
CA ARG A 88 -22.05 -47.41 0.89
C ARG A 88 -23.52 -46.97 0.82
N ALA A 89 -23.95 -46.58 -0.34
CA ALA A 89 -25.31 -46.08 -0.54
C ALA A 89 -26.35 -47.22 -0.59
#